data_d28938f70d95cf6545ebfbd8a76c4314
#
_entry.id   d28938f70d95cf6545ebfbd8a76c4314
#
_cell.length_a   1.000
_cell.length_b   1.000
_cell.length_c   1.000
_cell.angle_alpha   90.00
_cell.angle_beta   90.00
_cell.angle_gamma   90.00
#
_symmetry.space_group_name_H-M   'P 1'
#
loop_
_entity.id
_entity.type
_entity.pdbx_description
1 polymer ?
#
loop_
_entity_poly.entity_id
_entity_poly.type
_entity_poly.pdbx_seq_one_letter_code
_entity_poly.pdbx_strand_id
1 'polypeptide(L)'
;NYLATEKEHKLVEVCREKNIGFIAMKALSGGLITNSKVAYAYQAQYDNVLPIWGVQRETELDEFISYIDNPPVLDEEIKAVIENDKKELAGNFCRGCGYCMPTCPAHIEINNCARMSLLLRRSPSELQLTKEVQAKMKKIEDCIHCGACSAHCPYGLDTPKLLEDNYKDYKEVLAGKHYNKSKRRRKRRT
;
A
#
# COMPACT_ATOMS: atom_id res chain seq x y z
N ASN A 1 5.81 8.58 1.56
CA ASN A 1 4.49 8.81 0.95
C ASN A 1 3.50 9.43 1.95
N TYR A 2 2.35 9.96 1.49
CA TYR A 2 1.38 10.68 2.33
C TYR A 2 0.61 9.80 3.35
N LEU A 3 0.78 8.48 3.31
CA LEU A 3 0.27 7.54 4.31
C LEU A 3 1.32 7.18 5.36
N ALA A 4 2.51 7.80 5.31
CA ALA A 4 3.55 7.59 6.30
C ALA A 4 3.13 8.18 7.66
N THR A 5 3.74 7.69 8.74
CA THR A 5 3.50 8.21 10.09
C THR A 5 4.16 9.58 10.30
N GLU A 6 3.70 10.35 11.26
CA GLU A 6 4.34 11.63 11.64
C GLU A 6 5.83 11.46 11.97
N LYS A 7 6.19 10.35 12.62
CA LYS A 7 7.59 10.02 12.93
C LYS A 7 8.44 9.87 11.67
N GLU A 8 7.89 9.22 10.63
CA GLU A 8 8.58 9.05 9.34
C GLU A 8 8.68 10.39 8.60
N HIS A 9 7.65 11.23 8.63
CA HIS A 9 7.69 12.58 8.06
C HIS A 9 8.74 13.45 8.76
N LYS A 10 8.78 13.43 10.10
CA LYS A 10 9.79 14.16 10.86
C LYS A 10 11.23 13.74 10.52
N LEU A 11 11.44 12.46 10.20
CA LEU A 11 12.76 11.99 9.75
C LEU A 11 13.20 12.67 8.45
N VAL A 12 12.29 12.87 7.49
CA VAL A 12 12.59 13.59 6.24
C VAL A 12 13.01 15.04 6.52
N GLU A 13 12.32 15.71 7.45
CA GLU A 13 12.64 17.08 7.85
C GLU A 13 14.02 17.15 8.51
N VAL A 14 14.32 16.25 9.45
CA VAL A 14 15.64 16.17 10.10
C VAL A 14 16.76 15.92 9.08
N CYS A 15 16.52 15.08 8.08
CA CYS A 15 17.46 14.85 6.98
C CYS A 15 17.70 16.16 6.19
N ARG A 16 16.63 16.90 5.87
CA ARG A 16 16.73 18.17 5.17
C ARG A 16 17.53 19.21 5.96
N GLU A 17 17.26 19.38 7.26
CA GLU A 17 17.99 20.28 8.14
C GLU A 17 19.48 19.97 8.23
N LYS A 18 19.83 18.69 8.10
CA LYS A 18 21.22 18.20 8.12
C LYS A 18 21.86 18.12 6.73
N ASN A 19 21.20 18.62 5.69
CA ASN A 19 21.63 18.51 4.29
C ASN A 19 21.91 17.07 3.85
N ILE A 20 21.04 16.14 4.25
CA ILE A 20 21.10 14.71 3.91
C ILE A 20 19.98 14.39 2.92
N GLY A 21 20.33 13.76 1.78
CA GLY A 21 19.35 13.23 0.83
C GLY A 21 18.58 12.05 1.42
N PHE A 22 17.29 11.95 1.14
CA PHE A 22 16.43 10.89 1.62
C PHE A 22 15.89 10.05 0.45
N ILE A 23 16.20 8.76 0.42
CA ILE A 23 15.65 7.83 -0.59
C ILE A 23 14.32 7.27 -0.07
N ALA A 24 13.21 7.67 -0.70
CA ALA A 24 11.87 7.26 -0.31
C ALA A 24 11.46 5.96 -1.01
N MET A 25 11.67 4.82 -0.36
CA MET A 25 11.13 3.54 -0.80
C MET A 25 9.62 3.45 -0.60
N LYS A 26 8.96 2.58 -1.39
CA LYS A 26 7.50 2.35 -1.33
C LYS A 26 6.68 3.65 -1.47
N ALA A 27 7.07 4.51 -2.39
CA ALA A 27 6.38 5.77 -2.66
C ALA A 27 4.89 5.56 -3.01
N LEU A 28 4.52 4.41 -3.59
CA LEU A 28 3.14 3.99 -3.87
C LEU A 28 2.51 3.12 -2.76
N SER A 29 3.09 3.09 -1.55
CA SER A 29 2.60 2.28 -0.42
C SER A 29 2.36 0.80 -0.75
N GLY A 30 3.19 0.22 -1.62
CA GLY A 30 3.06 -1.17 -2.06
C GLY A 30 1.77 -1.45 -2.84
N GLY A 31 1.32 -0.50 -3.66
CA GLY A 31 0.14 -0.61 -4.52
C GLY A 31 -1.16 -0.12 -3.88
N LEU A 32 -1.12 0.44 -2.67
CA LEU A 32 -2.30 1.05 -2.04
C LEU A 32 -2.58 2.46 -2.58
N ILE A 33 -1.54 3.21 -2.90
CA ILE A 33 -1.63 4.48 -3.63
C ILE A 33 -1.64 4.14 -5.11
N THR A 34 -2.76 4.39 -5.76
CA THR A 34 -3.00 3.97 -7.15
C THR A 34 -3.09 5.14 -8.12
N ASN A 35 -2.97 6.37 -7.63
CA ASN A 35 -2.92 7.57 -8.44
C ASN A 35 -1.46 8.07 -8.47
N SER A 36 -0.76 7.80 -9.56
CA SER A 36 0.65 8.16 -9.76
C SER A 36 0.85 9.68 -9.74
N LYS A 37 -0.06 10.44 -10.34
CA LYS A 37 -0.04 11.91 -10.37
C LYS A 37 -0.05 12.49 -8.96
N VAL A 38 -0.93 11.98 -8.10
CA VAL A 38 -1.04 12.39 -6.68
C VAL A 38 0.21 12.00 -5.89
N ALA A 39 0.73 10.77 -6.12
CA ALA A 39 1.94 10.30 -5.47
C ALA A 39 3.15 11.16 -5.86
N TYR A 40 3.29 11.47 -7.15
CA TYR A 40 4.38 12.29 -7.66
C TYR A 40 4.33 13.72 -7.08
N ALA A 41 3.18 14.41 -7.20
CA ALA A 41 2.99 15.77 -6.69
C ALA A 41 3.29 15.87 -5.19
N TYR A 42 2.91 14.84 -4.42
CA TYR A 42 3.21 14.81 -2.99
C TYR A 42 4.71 14.68 -2.72
N GLN A 43 5.44 13.86 -3.46
CA GLN A 43 6.88 13.67 -3.25
C GLN A 43 7.70 14.88 -3.75
N ALA A 44 7.25 15.51 -4.83
CA ALA A 44 7.93 16.65 -5.46
C ALA A 44 7.98 17.92 -4.59
N GLN A 45 7.21 17.97 -3.49
CA GLN A 45 7.30 19.08 -2.54
C GLN A 45 8.58 19.08 -1.68
N TYR A 46 9.31 17.96 -1.67
CA TYR A 46 10.52 17.80 -0.86
C TYR A 46 11.76 17.84 -1.77
N ASP A 47 12.62 18.81 -1.57
CA ASP A 47 13.85 19.04 -2.33
C ASP A 47 14.97 18.03 -2.00
N ASN A 48 14.90 17.41 -0.82
CA ASN A 48 15.86 16.42 -0.34
C ASN A 48 15.39 14.96 -0.54
N VAL A 49 14.25 14.70 -1.21
CA VAL A 49 13.68 13.37 -1.35
C VAL A 49 13.82 12.84 -2.78
N LEU A 50 14.43 11.67 -2.91
CA LEU A 50 14.44 10.90 -4.15
C LEU A 50 13.45 9.72 -4.01
N PRO A 51 12.27 9.75 -4.64
CA PRO A 51 11.33 8.66 -4.60
C PRO A 51 11.75 7.50 -5.51
N ILE A 52 11.55 6.26 -5.02
CA ILE A 52 11.69 5.06 -5.84
C ILE A 52 10.28 4.56 -6.19
N TRP A 53 9.96 4.58 -7.48
CA TRP A 53 8.67 4.16 -8.02
C TRP A 53 8.68 2.65 -8.33
N GLY A 54 7.67 1.93 -7.85
CA GLY A 54 7.43 0.55 -8.24
C GLY A 54 6.59 0.51 -9.53
N VAL A 55 7.23 0.18 -10.64
CA VAL A 55 6.63 0.09 -11.97
C VAL A 55 6.50 -1.38 -12.36
N GLN A 56 5.33 -1.81 -12.83
CA GLN A 56 5.05 -3.18 -13.27
C GLN A 56 4.69 -3.28 -14.75
N ARG A 57 4.31 -2.17 -15.38
CA ARG A 57 3.88 -2.08 -16.77
C ARG A 57 4.56 -0.91 -17.47
N GLU A 58 4.80 -1.05 -18.76
CA GLU A 58 5.37 0.00 -19.60
C GLU A 58 4.54 1.29 -19.56
N THR A 59 3.22 1.16 -19.60
CA THR A 59 2.31 2.32 -19.48
C THR A 59 2.43 3.08 -18.16
N GLU A 60 2.82 2.43 -17.08
CA GLU A 60 3.11 3.10 -15.81
C GLU A 60 4.44 3.85 -15.87
N LEU A 61 5.43 3.30 -16.58
CA LEU A 61 6.70 3.97 -16.82
C LEU A 61 6.50 5.23 -17.68
N ASP A 62 5.77 5.12 -18.80
CA ASP A 62 5.44 6.23 -19.68
C ASP A 62 4.74 7.36 -18.91
N GLU A 63 3.82 7.01 -18.03
CA GLU A 63 3.12 7.96 -17.16
C GLU A 63 4.10 8.72 -16.25
N PHE A 64 5.05 8.05 -15.59
CA PHE A 64 6.06 8.71 -14.77
C PHE A 64 7.05 9.52 -15.58
N ILE A 65 7.44 9.08 -16.78
CA ILE A 65 8.31 9.84 -17.70
C ILE A 65 7.62 11.14 -18.10
N SER A 66 6.32 11.12 -18.40
CA SER A 66 5.57 12.32 -18.79
C SER A 66 5.58 13.42 -17.71
N TYR A 67 5.80 13.06 -16.45
CA TYR A 67 5.90 14.02 -15.33
C TYR A 67 7.23 14.76 -15.27
N ILE A 68 8.24 14.34 -16.05
CA ILE A 68 9.51 15.06 -16.16
C ILE A 68 9.29 16.38 -16.89
N ASP A 69 8.53 16.35 -17.99
CA ASP A 69 8.25 17.53 -18.79
C ASP A 69 7.11 18.39 -18.21
N ASN A 70 6.12 17.73 -17.59
CA ASN A 70 4.94 18.40 -17.02
C ASN A 70 4.70 17.89 -15.58
N PRO A 71 5.51 18.31 -14.60
CA PRO A 71 5.40 17.83 -13.24
C PRO A 71 4.06 18.23 -12.61
N PRO A 72 3.31 17.27 -12.06
CA PRO A 72 2.06 17.59 -11.38
C PRO A 72 2.34 18.42 -10.11
N VAL A 73 1.53 19.45 -9.92
CA VAL A 73 1.62 20.38 -8.79
C VAL A 73 0.66 19.95 -7.70
N LEU A 74 1.09 20.12 -6.45
CA LEU A 74 0.26 19.80 -5.26
C LEU A 74 -0.80 20.91 -5.06
N ASP A 75 -1.84 20.88 -5.90
CA ASP A 75 -2.98 21.78 -5.85
C ASP A 75 -4.08 21.29 -4.89
N GLU A 76 -5.17 22.05 -4.76
CA GLU A 76 -6.28 21.71 -3.87
C GLU A 76 -7.04 20.44 -4.31
N GLU A 77 -7.09 20.14 -5.61
CA GLU A 77 -7.70 18.90 -6.11
C GLU A 77 -6.88 17.68 -5.65
N ILE A 78 -5.56 17.74 -5.81
CA ILE A 78 -4.64 16.68 -5.37
C ILE A 78 -4.67 16.53 -3.85
N LYS A 79 -4.69 17.64 -3.10
CA LYS A 79 -4.83 17.58 -1.63
C LYS A 79 -6.14 16.92 -1.20
N ALA A 80 -7.25 17.23 -1.86
CA ALA A 80 -8.53 16.58 -1.58
C ALA A 80 -8.50 15.06 -1.83
N VAL A 81 -7.80 14.59 -2.88
CA VAL A 81 -7.59 13.16 -3.13
C VAL A 81 -6.75 12.53 -2.02
N ILE A 82 -5.68 13.20 -1.59
CA ILE A 82 -4.84 12.73 -0.46
C ILE A 82 -5.66 12.58 0.81
N GLU A 83 -6.46 13.57 1.17
CA GLU A 83 -7.29 13.52 2.37
C GLU A 83 -8.38 12.43 2.29
N ASN A 84 -8.95 12.20 1.11
CA ASN A 84 -9.88 11.09 0.91
C ASN A 84 -9.16 9.73 1.05
N ASP A 85 -7.97 9.58 0.46
CA ASP A 85 -7.17 8.36 0.60
C ASP A 85 -6.76 8.11 2.06
N LYS A 86 -6.37 9.15 2.79
CA LYS A 86 -6.08 9.06 4.23
C LYS A 86 -7.31 8.56 5.00
N LYS A 87 -8.51 9.08 4.72
CA LYS A 87 -9.76 8.64 5.35
C LYS A 87 -10.12 7.19 5.02
N GLU A 88 -10.02 6.81 3.75
CA GLU A 88 -10.29 5.43 3.31
C GLU A 88 -9.29 4.41 3.87
N LEU A 89 -8.06 4.85 4.12
CA LEU A 89 -6.98 4.07 4.70
C LEU A 89 -6.71 4.44 6.16
N ALA A 90 -7.61 5.25 6.77
CA ALA A 90 -7.55 5.56 8.20
C ALA A 90 -7.82 4.29 9.00
N GLY A 91 -6.77 3.68 9.50
CA GLY A 91 -6.89 2.48 10.29
C GLY A 91 -5.59 1.69 10.39
N ASN A 92 -5.66 0.67 11.19
CA ASN A 92 -4.56 -0.25 11.39
C ASN A 92 -4.43 -1.20 10.20
N PHE A 93 -3.76 -0.78 9.15
CA PHE A 93 -3.47 -1.63 8.00
C PHE A 93 -1.99 -2.00 7.92
N CYS A 94 -1.70 -3.18 7.37
CA CYS A 94 -0.34 -3.64 7.18
C CYS A 94 0.39 -2.81 6.11
N ARG A 95 1.53 -2.21 6.47
CA ARG A 95 2.38 -1.42 5.56
C ARG A 95 3.21 -2.29 4.60
N GLY A 96 3.14 -3.62 4.74
CA GLY A 96 3.87 -4.55 3.87
C GLY A 96 5.40 -4.48 4.02
N CYS A 97 5.93 -4.05 5.16
CA CYS A 97 7.37 -3.91 5.41
C CYS A 97 8.11 -5.25 5.49
N GLY A 98 7.44 -6.32 5.98
CA GLY A 98 7.97 -7.68 6.00
C GLY A 98 8.78 -8.06 7.26
N TYR A 99 8.99 -7.16 8.22
CA TYR A 99 9.79 -7.46 9.43
C TYR A 99 9.26 -8.63 10.26
N CYS A 100 7.96 -8.88 10.20
CA CYS A 100 7.32 -10.00 10.90
C CYS A 100 7.42 -11.34 10.17
N MET A 101 7.82 -11.37 8.90
CA MET A 101 7.81 -12.62 8.10
C MET A 101 8.81 -13.66 8.61
N PRO A 102 10.08 -13.31 8.93
CA PRO A 102 11.05 -14.29 9.40
C PRO A 102 10.69 -14.96 10.74
N THR A 103 9.79 -14.33 11.51
CA THR A 103 9.38 -14.81 12.84
C THR A 103 8.15 -15.72 12.83
N CYS A 104 7.53 -15.92 11.66
CA CYS A 104 6.34 -16.75 11.55
C CYS A 104 6.69 -18.24 11.43
N PRO A 105 6.39 -19.08 12.44
CA PRO A 105 6.71 -20.51 12.37
C PRO A 105 5.89 -21.26 11.33
N ALA A 106 4.72 -20.73 10.94
CA ALA A 106 3.90 -21.28 9.88
C ALA A 106 4.29 -20.76 8.49
N HIS A 107 5.31 -19.90 8.38
CA HIS A 107 5.77 -19.32 7.11
C HIS A 107 4.67 -18.65 6.28
N ILE A 108 3.74 -17.94 6.95
CA ILE A 108 2.67 -17.18 6.28
C ILE A 108 3.28 -15.94 5.62
N GLU A 109 2.92 -15.63 4.38
CA GLU A 109 3.27 -14.36 3.71
C GLU A 109 2.48 -13.18 4.32
N ILE A 110 2.77 -12.85 5.56
CA ILE A 110 2.01 -11.89 6.37
C ILE A 110 1.86 -10.54 5.66
N ASN A 111 2.93 -10.04 5.05
CA ASN A 111 2.98 -8.73 4.40
C ASN A 111 1.99 -8.57 3.23
N ASN A 112 1.59 -9.64 2.57
CA ASN A 112 0.58 -9.65 1.53
C ASN A 112 -0.79 -10.05 2.09
N CYS A 113 -0.84 -11.10 2.89
CA CYS A 113 -2.07 -11.64 3.42
C CYS A 113 -2.81 -10.64 4.35
N ALA A 114 -2.08 -9.94 5.24
CA ALA A 114 -2.67 -9.00 6.21
C ALA A 114 -3.19 -7.69 5.60
N ARG A 115 -3.10 -7.51 4.29
CA ARG A 115 -3.65 -6.35 3.54
C ARG A 115 -4.44 -6.74 2.31
N MET A 116 -4.77 -8.01 2.16
CA MET A 116 -5.42 -8.56 0.98
C MET A 116 -6.75 -7.85 0.65
N SER A 117 -7.55 -7.51 1.66
CA SER A 117 -8.79 -6.75 1.48
C SER A 117 -8.59 -5.41 0.78
N LEU A 118 -7.50 -4.71 1.09
CA LEU A 118 -7.14 -3.45 0.43
C LEU A 118 -6.63 -3.69 -0.99
N LEU A 119 -5.81 -4.72 -1.20
CA LEU A 119 -5.31 -5.08 -2.53
C LEU A 119 -6.45 -5.46 -3.48
N LEU A 120 -7.43 -6.24 -3.02
CA LEU A 120 -8.62 -6.58 -3.80
C LEU A 120 -9.40 -5.35 -4.27
N ARG A 121 -9.42 -4.28 -3.50
CA ARG A 121 -10.20 -3.06 -3.79
C ARG A 121 -9.42 -2.00 -4.55
N ARG A 122 -8.10 -1.97 -4.42
CA ARG A 122 -7.25 -0.89 -4.94
C ARG A 122 -6.34 -1.30 -6.09
N SER A 123 -5.91 -2.57 -6.19
CA SER A 123 -5.14 -3.10 -7.31
C SER A 123 -6.02 -3.89 -8.28
N PRO A 124 -5.51 -4.31 -9.46
CA PRO A 124 -6.23 -5.23 -10.33
C PRO A 124 -6.54 -6.53 -9.59
N SER A 125 -7.80 -6.71 -9.23
CA SER A 125 -8.23 -7.80 -8.36
C SER A 125 -8.05 -9.19 -8.96
N GLU A 126 -8.05 -9.30 -10.29
CA GLU A 126 -7.80 -10.56 -10.99
C GLU A 126 -6.46 -11.19 -10.59
N LEU A 127 -5.43 -10.35 -10.36
CA LEU A 127 -4.10 -10.81 -9.92
C LEU A 127 -4.12 -11.36 -8.49
N GLN A 128 -5.08 -10.94 -7.68
CA GLN A 128 -5.24 -11.37 -6.29
C GLN A 128 -6.09 -12.64 -6.16
N LEU A 129 -6.73 -13.11 -7.24
CA LEU A 129 -7.63 -14.27 -7.23
C LEU A 129 -7.05 -15.51 -7.92
N THR A 130 -5.76 -15.50 -8.26
CA THR A 130 -5.06 -16.64 -8.85
C THR A 130 -4.96 -17.81 -7.87
N LYS A 131 -4.82 -19.03 -8.38
CA LYS A 131 -4.65 -20.23 -7.54
C LYS A 131 -3.45 -20.14 -6.58
N GLU A 132 -2.38 -19.47 -7.02
CA GLU A 132 -1.19 -19.26 -6.21
C GLU A 132 -1.52 -18.36 -4.99
N VAL A 133 -2.21 -17.23 -5.22
CA VAL A 133 -2.61 -16.32 -4.14
C VAL A 133 -3.62 -16.99 -3.21
N GLN A 134 -4.55 -17.79 -3.75
CA GLN A 134 -5.49 -18.59 -2.94
C GLN A 134 -4.74 -19.54 -1.99
N ALA A 135 -3.71 -20.22 -2.48
CA ALA A 135 -2.88 -21.11 -1.64
C ALA A 135 -2.15 -20.33 -0.54
N LYS A 136 -1.61 -19.14 -0.85
CA LYS A 136 -0.98 -18.26 0.15
C LYS A 136 -1.98 -17.78 1.21
N MET A 137 -3.18 -17.38 0.80
CA MET A 137 -4.24 -16.98 1.72
C MET A 137 -4.74 -18.13 2.59
N LYS A 138 -4.87 -19.34 2.02
CA LYS A 138 -5.27 -20.54 2.77
C LYS A 138 -4.25 -20.87 3.86
N LYS A 139 -2.98 -20.57 3.67
CA LYS A 139 -1.94 -20.82 4.67
C LYS A 139 -2.16 -20.08 5.99
N ILE A 140 -3.06 -19.09 6.02
CA ILE A 140 -3.48 -18.42 7.27
C ILE A 140 -4.15 -19.42 8.23
N GLU A 141 -4.76 -20.49 7.73
CA GLU A 141 -5.35 -21.55 8.56
C GLU A 141 -4.32 -22.28 9.44
N ASP A 142 -3.03 -22.23 9.07
CA ASP A 142 -1.93 -22.82 9.83
C ASP A 142 -1.46 -21.90 10.99
N CYS A 143 -2.11 -20.75 11.19
CA CYS A 143 -1.73 -19.79 12.22
C CYS A 143 -1.98 -20.35 13.62
N ILE A 144 -0.90 -20.47 14.42
CA ILE A 144 -0.96 -20.94 15.80
C ILE A 144 -1.16 -19.83 16.83
N HIS A 145 -1.45 -18.62 16.40
CA HIS A 145 -1.69 -17.43 17.24
C HIS A 145 -0.57 -17.11 18.23
N CYS A 146 0.69 -17.40 17.91
CA CYS A 146 1.85 -17.20 18.80
C CYS A 146 2.18 -15.73 19.09
N GLY A 147 1.59 -14.77 18.36
CA GLY A 147 1.81 -13.32 18.55
C GLY A 147 3.16 -12.77 18.06
N ALA A 148 4.09 -13.62 17.59
CA ALA A 148 5.42 -13.18 17.16
C ALA A 148 5.38 -12.08 16.08
N CYS A 149 4.43 -12.17 15.15
CA CYS A 149 4.27 -11.16 14.10
C CYS A 149 3.83 -9.78 14.64
N SER A 150 2.98 -9.75 15.68
CA SER A 150 2.58 -8.49 16.33
C SER A 150 3.74 -7.89 17.13
N ALA A 151 4.51 -8.73 17.84
CA ALA A 151 5.67 -8.29 18.63
C ALA A 151 6.76 -7.64 17.74
N HIS A 152 6.91 -8.10 16.49
CA HIS A 152 7.86 -7.54 15.52
C HIS A 152 7.26 -6.46 14.60
N CYS A 153 6.00 -6.08 14.81
CA CYS A 153 5.38 -5.05 14.00
C CYS A 153 5.75 -3.64 14.49
N PRO A 154 6.50 -2.83 13.70
CA PRO A 154 6.88 -1.48 14.13
C PRO A 154 5.69 -0.52 14.19
N TYR A 155 4.51 -0.94 13.74
CA TYR A 155 3.27 -0.16 13.74
C TYR A 155 2.27 -0.63 14.81
N GLY A 156 2.66 -1.57 15.67
CA GLY A 156 1.83 -2.05 16.78
C GLY A 156 0.53 -2.75 16.35
N LEU A 157 0.52 -3.40 15.17
CA LEU A 157 -0.68 -4.04 14.64
C LEU A 157 -0.97 -5.37 15.33
N ASP A 158 -2.25 -5.65 15.59
CA ASP A 158 -2.74 -7.00 15.87
C ASP A 158 -2.75 -7.80 14.56
N THR A 159 -1.58 -8.35 14.22
CA THR A 159 -1.36 -9.01 12.94
C THR A 159 -2.15 -10.31 12.80
N PRO A 160 -2.29 -11.18 13.81
CA PRO A 160 -3.14 -12.36 13.73
C PRO A 160 -4.60 -12.00 13.40
N LYS A 161 -5.15 -11.01 14.09
CA LYS A 161 -6.52 -10.50 13.82
C LYS A 161 -6.67 -9.95 12.41
N LEU A 162 -5.67 -9.19 11.91
CA LEU A 162 -5.67 -8.71 10.53
C LEU A 162 -5.63 -9.85 9.51
N LEU A 163 -4.88 -10.92 9.77
CA LEU A 163 -4.84 -12.09 8.89
C LEU A 163 -6.20 -12.77 8.81
N GLU A 164 -6.86 -13.00 9.96
CA GLU A 164 -8.19 -13.60 10.02
C GLU A 164 -9.24 -12.77 9.27
N ASP A 165 -9.29 -11.47 9.54
CA ASP A 165 -10.26 -10.56 8.92
C ASP A 165 -10.06 -10.49 7.40
N ASN A 166 -8.81 -10.40 6.94
CA ASN A 166 -8.49 -10.41 5.52
C ASN A 166 -8.82 -11.76 4.86
N TYR A 167 -8.61 -12.88 5.54
CA TYR A 167 -8.93 -14.20 5.00
C TYR A 167 -10.43 -14.43 4.93
N LYS A 168 -11.18 -13.96 5.92
CA LYS A 168 -12.65 -13.99 5.90
C LYS A 168 -13.20 -13.22 4.70
N ASP A 169 -12.77 -11.98 4.53
CA ASP A 169 -13.18 -11.12 3.39
C ASP A 169 -12.77 -11.75 2.05
N TYR A 170 -11.57 -12.34 1.99
CA TYR A 170 -11.07 -13.02 0.78
C TYR A 170 -11.97 -14.20 0.39
N LYS A 171 -12.37 -15.04 1.35
CA LYS A 171 -13.29 -16.15 1.10
C LYS A 171 -14.67 -15.66 0.60
N GLU A 172 -15.18 -14.58 1.17
CA GLU A 172 -16.44 -13.97 0.71
C GLU A 172 -16.33 -13.46 -0.74
N VAL A 173 -15.19 -12.86 -1.11
CA VAL A 173 -14.94 -12.41 -2.49
C VAL A 173 -14.85 -13.60 -3.45
N LEU A 174 -14.17 -14.69 -3.08
CA LEU A 174 -14.13 -15.91 -3.89
C LEU A 174 -15.52 -16.54 -4.07
N ALA A 175 -16.39 -16.43 -3.07
CA ALA A 175 -17.78 -16.89 -3.12
C ALA A 175 -18.72 -15.95 -3.92
N GLY A 176 -18.19 -14.90 -4.55
CA GLY A 176 -18.94 -14.00 -5.44
C GLY A 176 -19.47 -12.72 -4.77
N LYS A 177 -19.04 -12.40 -3.54
CA LYS A 177 -19.37 -11.10 -2.95
C LYS A 177 -18.78 -9.97 -3.79
N HIS A 178 -19.64 -9.15 -4.38
CA HIS A 178 -19.21 -8.00 -5.17
C HIS A 178 -18.54 -6.94 -4.27
N TYR A 179 -17.22 -6.81 -4.33
CA TYR A 179 -16.55 -5.61 -3.86
C TYR A 179 -16.69 -4.51 -4.91
N ASN A 180 -16.96 -3.30 -4.45
CA ASN A 180 -17.35 -2.17 -5.28
C ASN A 180 -16.28 -1.80 -6.34
N LYS A 181 -16.40 -2.34 -7.56
CA LYS A 181 -15.66 -1.89 -8.76
C LYS A 181 -16.16 -0.52 -9.28
N SER A 182 -17.17 0.08 -8.65
CA SER A 182 -18.08 1.02 -9.30
C SER A 182 -17.51 2.42 -9.58
N LYS A 183 -16.38 2.82 -9.04
CA LYS A 183 -15.88 4.20 -9.24
C LYS A 183 -14.80 4.35 -10.32
N ARG A 184 -14.17 3.27 -10.82
CA ARG A 184 -13.04 3.38 -11.76
C ARG A 184 -13.38 3.26 -13.26
N ARG A 185 -14.47 2.58 -13.63
CA ARG A 185 -14.85 2.43 -15.05
C ARG A 185 -15.48 3.68 -15.68
N ARG A 186 -16.01 4.61 -14.90
CA ARG A 186 -16.67 5.82 -15.44
C ARG A 186 -15.74 6.93 -15.93
N LYS A 187 -14.47 6.97 -15.49
CA LYS A 187 -13.49 8.01 -15.91
C LYS A 187 -12.58 7.62 -17.09
N ARG A 188 -12.77 6.42 -17.69
CA ARG A 188 -12.02 6.00 -18.89
C ARG A 188 -12.83 6.05 -20.18
N ARG A 189 -13.98 6.71 -20.22
CA ARG A 189 -14.87 6.85 -21.39
C ARG A 189 -15.29 8.28 -21.71
N THR A 190 -14.51 9.25 -21.33
CA THR A 190 -14.60 10.62 -21.89
C THR A 190 -13.22 11.16 -22.18
#